data_eadcbf5a9c9f22ce3ca77d7798d01652
#
_entry.id   eadcbf5a9c9f22ce3ca77d7798d01652
#
_cell.length_a   1.000
_cell.length_b   1.000
_cell.length_c   1.000
_cell.angle_alpha   90.00
_cell.angle_beta   90.00
_cell.angle_gamma   90.00
#
_symmetry.space_group_name_H-M   'P 1'
#
loop_
_entity.id
_entity.type
_entity.pdbx_description
1 polymer ?
#
loop_
_entity_poly.entity_id
_entity_poly.type
_entity_poly.pdbx_seq_one_letter_code
_entity_poly.pdbx_strand_id
1 'polypeptide(L)'
;FMKYGYAALPDNHERYMQAEKEAQIANIGVWNQIEVNGSEVRNYAALGVWWYFRAEIIQNFRRFKQENADANVFNTRLDYEQVLELAKKEEEATIFTELRNPKRIGGNNMFIGIGSVEKPFSLFIPKVDEAAGLKIMSLIKNRYISTDEEHPRRSYAYVKGELSIYRDK
;
A
#
# COMPACT_ATOMS: atom_id res chain seq x y z
N PHE A 1 10.79 8.85 -2.88
CA PHE A 1 10.62 10.31 -2.72
C PHE A 1 10.98 11.05 -4.00
N MET A 2 12.17 10.89 -4.51
CA MET A 2 12.60 11.54 -5.75
C MET A 2 11.67 11.33 -6.95
N LYS A 3 10.92 10.21 -7.01
CA LYS A 3 10.01 9.90 -8.12
C LYS A 3 8.66 10.64 -8.05
N TYR A 4 8.24 11.05 -6.86
CA TYR A 4 6.95 11.71 -6.65
C TYR A 4 7.05 13.22 -6.44
N GLY A 5 8.26 13.72 -6.21
CA GLY A 5 8.53 15.12 -5.94
C GLY A 5 7.87 15.64 -4.66
N TYR A 6 8.48 16.57 -4.01
CA TYR A 6 7.92 17.25 -2.83
C TYR A 6 6.64 18.05 -3.16
N ALA A 7 6.46 18.43 -4.42
CA ALA A 7 5.28 19.15 -4.89
C ALA A 7 3.96 18.36 -4.71
N ALA A 8 4.03 17.04 -4.59
CA ALA A 8 2.86 16.21 -4.29
C ALA A 8 2.41 16.26 -2.82
N LEU A 9 3.20 16.89 -1.93
CA LEU A 9 2.94 16.98 -0.49
C LEU A 9 3.30 18.38 0.03
N PRO A 10 2.65 19.46 -0.46
CA PRO A 10 3.03 20.83 -0.19
C PRO A 10 3.09 21.17 1.30
N ASP A 11 2.14 20.66 2.09
CA ASP A 11 2.04 20.96 3.53
C ASP A 11 3.18 20.38 4.38
N ASN A 12 3.93 19.44 3.83
CA ASN A 12 5.04 18.78 4.51
C ASN A 12 6.40 19.00 3.80
N HIS A 13 6.44 19.86 2.81
CA HIS A 13 7.64 20.06 1.99
C HIS A 13 8.89 20.37 2.82
N GLU A 14 8.80 21.37 3.69
CA GLU A 14 9.92 21.78 4.55
C GLU A 14 10.35 20.67 5.49
N ARG A 15 9.40 19.96 6.09
CA ARG A 15 9.67 18.82 6.97
C ARG A 15 10.41 17.68 6.25
N TYR A 16 10.02 17.37 5.02
CA TYR A 16 10.70 16.34 4.24
C TYR A 16 12.09 16.78 3.77
N MET A 17 12.24 18.04 3.39
CA MET A 17 13.55 18.62 3.06
C MET A 17 14.50 18.57 4.26
N GLN A 18 14.00 18.91 5.44
CA GLN A 18 14.79 18.87 6.65
C GLN A 18 15.20 17.43 7.02
N ALA A 19 14.24 16.49 6.97
CA ALA A 19 14.53 15.07 7.22
C ALA A 19 15.53 14.48 6.22
N GLU A 20 15.44 14.88 4.94
CA GLU A 20 16.42 14.49 3.93
C GLU A 20 17.81 15.04 4.24
N LYS A 21 17.90 16.32 4.63
CA LYS A 21 19.17 16.95 5.02
C LYS A 21 19.78 16.26 6.23
N GLU A 22 18.98 15.93 7.24
CA GLU A 22 19.41 15.20 8.42
C GLU A 22 19.96 13.80 8.07
N ALA A 23 19.25 13.07 7.18
CA ALA A 23 19.70 11.77 6.69
C ALA A 23 21.01 11.86 5.89
N GLN A 24 21.19 12.93 5.10
CA GLN A 24 22.45 13.19 4.40
C GLN A 24 23.61 13.45 5.35
N ILE A 25 23.40 14.28 6.38
CA ILE A 25 24.42 14.59 7.38
C ILE A 25 24.77 13.36 8.20
N ALA A 26 23.74 12.57 8.59
CA ALA A 26 23.92 11.36 9.37
C ALA A 26 24.45 10.17 8.54
N ASN A 27 24.52 10.31 7.21
CA ASN A 27 24.96 9.27 6.27
C ASN A 27 24.19 7.95 6.42
N ILE A 28 22.86 8.03 6.50
CA ILE A 28 21.97 6.90 6.71
C ILE A 28 21.05 6.63 5.52
N GLY A 29 20.53 5.41 5.42
CA GLY A 29 19.61 5.01 4.36
C GLY A 29 20.26 5.07 2.98
N VAL A 30 19.62 5.72 2.02
CA VAL A 30 20.15 5.92 0.66
C VAL A 30 21.40 6.79 0.64
N TRP A 31 21.61 7.59 1.66
CA TRP A 31 22.76 8.48 1.79
C TRP A 31 23.98 7.77 2.38
N ASN A 32 23.79 6.57 2.94
CA ASN A 32 24.92 5.75 3.40
C ASN A 32 25.85 5.46 2.24
N GLN A 33 27.11 5.81 2.39
CA GLN A 33 28.14 5.55 1.40
C GLN A 33 28.59 4.09 1.49
N ILE A 34 28.68 3.46 0.36
CA ILE A 34 29.25 2.13 0.17
C ILE A 34 30.40 2.20 -0.81
N GLU A 35 31.40 1.35 -0.65
CA GLU A 35 32.49 1.24 -1.60
C GLU A 35 32.11 0.28 -2.74
N VAL A 36 32.21 0.76 -3.98
CA VAL A 36 32.04 -0.06 -5.18
C VAL A 36 33.23 0.19 -6.10
N ASN A 37 34.00 -0.85 -6.36
CA ASN A 37 35.20 -0.78 -7.21
C ASN A 37 36.20 0.31 -6.78
N GLY A 38 36.43 0.46 -5.49
CA GLY A 38 37.35 1.44 -4.94
C GLY A 38 36.83 2.89 -4.92
N SER A 39 35.58 3.11 -5.20
CA SER A 39 34.94 4.43 -5.15
C SER A 39 33.77 4.44 -4.15
N GLU A 40 33.71 5.48 -3.35
CA GLU A 40 32.55 5.70 -2.47
C GLU A 40 31.35 6.19 -3.28
N VAL A 41 30.25 5.44 -3.18
CA VAL A 41 28.99 5.76 -3.84
C VAL A 41 27.85 5.65 -2.86
N ARG A 42 26.74 6.35 -3.14
CA ARG A 42 25.52 6.22 -2.36
C ARG A 42 24.93 4.81 -2.49
N ASN A 43 24.36 4.30 -1.42
CA ASN A 43 23.75 2.97 -1.40
C ASN A 43 22.40 2.95 -2.13
N TYR A 44 22.41 3.17 -3.43
CA TYR A 44 21.21 3.07 -4.28
C TYR A 44 20.68 1.63 -4.39
N ALA A 45 21.55 0.64 -4.14
CA ALA A 45 21.13 -0.77 -4.17
C ALA A 45 20.09 -1.09 -3.09
N ALA A 46 20.21 -0.50 -1.91
CA ALA A 46 19.24 -0.66 -0.83
C ALA A 46 17.84 -0.13 -1.22
N LEU A 47 17.76 0.92 -2.03
CA LEU A 47 16.50 1.46 -2.58
C LEU A 47 16.09 0.76 -3.86
N GLY A 48 17.05 0.40 -4.71
CA GLY A 48 16.78 -0.07 -6.06
C GLY A 48 15.87 -1.29 -6.11
N VAL A 49 16.16 -2.29 -5.29
CA VAL A 49 15.39 -3.54 -5.25
C VAL A 49 13.95 -3.31 -4.79
N TRP A 50 13.75 -2.57 -3.71
CA TRP A 50 12.43 -2.29 -3.17
C TRP A 50 11.57 -1.46 -4.15
N TRP A 51 12.13 -0.39 -4.73
CA TRP A 51 11.46 0.44 -5.71
C TRP A 51 11.17 -0.29 -7.01
N TYR A 52 12.09 -1.13 -7.47
CA TYR A 52 11.90 -1.95 -8.66
C TYR A 52 10.68 -2.86 -8.52
N PHE A 53 10.57 -3.60 -7.43
CA PHE A 53 9.42 -4.48 -7.19
C PHE A 53 8.10 -3.71 -7.07
N ARG A 54 8.10 -2.57 -6.41
CA ARG A 54 6.89 -1.73 -6.33
C ARG A 54 6.48 -1.19 -7.70
N ALA A 55 7.44 -0.71 -8.47
CA ALA A 55 7.20 -0.19 -9.82
C ALA A 55 6.64 -1.28 -10.74
N GLU A 56 7.21 -2.48 -10.69
CA GLU A 56 6.75 -3.63 -11.46
C GLU A 56 5.29 -3.99 -11.14
N ILE A 57 4.94 -4.09 -9.85
CA ILE A 57 3.56 -4.40 -9.43
C ILE A 57 2.59 -3.34 -9.92
N ILE A 58 2.93 -2.05 -9.79
CA ILE A 58 2.08 -0.94 -10.24
C ILE A 58 1.96 -0.94 -11.77
N GLN A 59 3.04 -1.21 -12.51
CA GLN A 59 3.00 -1.28 -13.96
C GLN A 59 2.16 -2.45 -14.44
N ASN A 60 2.25 -3.60 -13.79
CA ASN A 60 1.42 -4.77 -14.10
C ASN A 60 -0.06 -4.48 -13.86
N PHE A 61 -0.41 -3.80 -12.77
CA PHE A 61 -1.78 -3.35 -12.53
C PHE A 61 -2.27 -2.39 -13.63
N ARG A 62 -1.46 -1.39 -14.00
CA ARG A 62 -1.82 -0.43 -15.05
C ARG A 62 -2.02 -1.11 -16.40
N ARG A 63 -1.14 -2.03 -16.76
CA ARG A 63 -1.27 -2.84 -17.99
C ARG A 63 -2.55 -3.66 -17.95
N PHE A 64 -2.81 -4.36 -16.87
CA PHE A 64 -4.05 -5.11 -16.69
C PHE A 64 -5.30 -4.25 -16.89
N LYS A 65 -5.32 -3.04 -16.32
CA LYS A 65 -6.43 -2.08 -16.49
C LYS A 65 -6.60 -1.64 -17.95
N GLN A 66 -5.51 -1.44 -18.68
CA GLN A 66 -5.56 -1.07 -20.10
C GLN A 66 -6.09 -2.21 -20.99
N GLU A 67 -5.64 -3.43 -20.72
CA GLU A 67 -6.02 -4.62 -21.47
C GLU A 67 -7.45 -5.09 -21.13
N ASN A 68 -7.98 -4.72 -19.97
CA ASN A 68 -9.27 -5.15 -19.45
C ASN A 68 -10.06 -3.94 -18.94
N ALA A 69 -10.41 -3.02 -19.84
CA ALA A 69 -11.07 -1.76 -19.46
C ALA A 69 -12.41 -1.98 -18.74
N ASP A 70 -13.14 -3.05 -19.10
CA ASP A 70 -14.43 -3.41 -18.51
C ASP A 70 -14.28 -4.27 -17.23
N ALA A 71 -13.06 -4.62 -16.83
CA ALA A 71 -12.86 -5.38 -15.61
C ALA A 71 -13.23 -4.55 -14.38
N ASN A 72 -14.05 -5.13 -13.51
CA ASN A 72 -14.47 -4.55 -12.24
C ASN A 72 -13.33 -4.59 -11.21
N VAL A 73 -12.19 -3.97 -11.56
CA VAL A 73 -10.97 -3.91 -10.76
C VAL A 73 -10.53 -2.46 -10.58
N PHE A 74 -10.41 -2.03 -9.36
CA PHE A 74 -10.17 -0.63 -9.00
C PHE A 74 -9.01 -0.47 -8.01
N ASN A 75 -8.47 0.75 -7.98
CA ASN A 75 -7.54 1.18 -6.93
C ASN A 75 -8.20 2.27 -6.08
N THR A 76 -8.16 2.14 -4.77
CA THR A 76 -8.85 3.05 -3.82
C THR A 76 -8.40 4.52 -3.89
N ARG A 77 -7.29 4.82 -4.52
CA ARG A 77 -6.80 6.20 -4.67
C ARG A 77 -7.07 6.79 -6.06
N LEU A 78 -6.89 5.96 -7.09
CA LEU A 78 -7.04 6.40 -8.49
C LEU A 78 -8.50 6.40 -8.93
N ASP A 79 -9.25 5.39 -8.49
CA ASP A 79 -10.62 5.13 -8.94
C ASP A 79 -11.65 5.39 -7.81
N TYR A 80 -11.32 6.26 -6.83
CA TYR A 80 -12.11 6.42 -5.60
C TYR A 80 -13.57 6.75 -5.85
N GLU A 81 -13.87 7.68 -6.75
CA GLU A 81 -15.25 8.09 -7.06
C GLU A 81 -16.06 6.93 -7.67
N GLN A 82 -15.44 6.14 -8.53
CA GLN A 82 -16.08 4.95 -9.11
C GLN A 82 -16.36 3.90 -8.04
N VAL A 83 -15.39 3.66 -7.15
CA VAL A 83 -15.54 2.74 -6.01
C VAL A 83 -16.65 3.21 -5.08
N LEU A 84 -16.76 4.52 -4.83
CA LEU A 84 -17.82 5.12 -4.02
C LEU A 84 -19.21 4.89 -4.64
N GLU A 85 -19.35 5.07 -5.94
CA GLU A 85 -20.62 4.82 -6.64
C GLU A 85 -21.03 3.33 -6.58
N LEU A 86 -20.07 2.41 -6.70
CA LEU A 86 -20.33 0.98 -6.52
C LEU A 86 -20.72 0.66 -5.07
N ALA A 87 -20.09 1.30 -4.09
CA ALA A 87 -20.43 1.12 -2.69
C ALA A 87 -21.83 1.61 -2.34
N LYS A 88 -22.31 2.70 -2.96
CA LYS A 88 -23.70 3.17 -2.81
C LYS A 88 -24.72 2.17 -3.34
N LYS A 89 -24.33 1.33 -4.31
CA LYS A 89 -25.19 0.30 -4.91
C LYS A 89 -24.99 -1.08 -4.28
N GLU A 90 -24.10 -1.18 -3.30
CA GLU A 90 -23.75 -2.45 -2.65
C GLU A 90 -23.25 -3.51 -3.67
N GLU A 91 -22.50 -3.05 -4.68
CA GLU A 91 -21.97 -3.92 -5.73
C GLU A 91 -20.65 -4.57 -5.31
N GLU A 92 -20.37 -5.74 -5.90
CA GLU A 92 -19.11 -6.44 -5.71
C GLU A 92 -18.04 -5.87 -6.65
N ALA A 93 -16.82 -5.69 -6.13
CA ALA A 93 -15.66 -5.30 -6.93
C ALA A 93 -14.38 -5.96 -6.46
N THR A 94 -13.35 -5.90 -7.29
CA THR A 94 -11.99 -6.28 -6.92
C THR A 94 -11.16 -5.03 -6.71
N ILE A 95 -10.55 -4.89 -5.55
CA ILE A 95 -9.72 -3.75 -5.18
C ILE A 95 -8.26 -4.16 -5.19
N PHE A 96 -7.46 -3.50 -6.03
CA PHE A 96 -6.00 -3.57 -5.98
C PHE A 96 -5.47 -2.57 -4.95
N THR A 97 -4.87 -3.05 -3.90
CA THR A 97 -4.45 -2.24 -2.77
C THR A 97 -3.24 -2.80 -2.04
N GLU A 98 -2.66 -1.99 -1.18
CA GLU A 98 -1.61 -2.40 -0.24
C GLU A 98 -2.24 -2.72 1.12
N LEU A 99 -1.99 -3.92 1.62
CA LEU A 99 -2.47 -4.35 2.94
C LEU A 99 -1.47 -3.91 4.02
N ARG A 100 -1.95 -3.16 5.01
CA ARG A 100 -1.13 -2.65 6.12
C ARG A 100 -1.89 -2.72 7.44
N ASN A 101 -1.17 -3.03 8.50
CA ASN A 101 -1.60 -2.84 9.88
C ASN A 101 -3.04 -3.30 10.18
N PRO A 102 -3.33 -4.60 10.09
CA PRO A 102 -4.65 -5.10 10.45
C PRO A 102 -4.94 -4.78 11.93
N LYS A 103 -6.11 -4.22 12.19
CA LYS A 103 -6.58 -3.88 13.54
C LYS A 103 -7.78 -4.72 13.90
N ARG A 104 -7.68 -5.44 15.01
CA ARG A 104 -8.84 -6.14 15.58
C ARG A 104 -9.80 -5.13 16.19
N ILE A 105 -11.07 -5.31 15.90
CA ILE A 105 -12.16 -4.52 16.47
C ILE A 105 -13.16 -5.44 17.17
N GLY A 106 -14.04 -4.88 17.98
CA GLY A 106 -15.03 -5.65 18.75
C GLY A 106 -15.80 -6.65 17.89
N GLY A 107 -16.27 -7.74 18.53
CA GLY A 107 -17.13 -8.72 17.88
C GLY A 107 -16.42 -9.68 16.93
N ASN A 108 -15.16 -10.03 17.20
CA ASN A 108 -14.41 -11.01 16.39
C ASN A 108 -14.21 -10.59 14.94
N ASN A 109 -13.96 -9.30 14.70
CA ASN A 109 -13.78 -8.73 13.37
C ASN A 109 -12.42 -8.07 13.22
N MET A 110 -11.98 -7.86 11.96
CA MET A 110 -10.74 -7.18 11.61
C MET A 110 -10.99 -6.08 10.60
N PHE A 111 -10.32 -4.95 10.79
CA PHE A 111 -10.22 -3.88 9.80
C PHE A 111 -8.78 -3.73 9.29
N ILE A 112 -8.66 -3.48 7.99
CA ILE A 112 -7.41 -3.08 7.36
C ILE A 112 -7.69 -1.79 6.59
N GLY A 113 -7.10 -0.68 7.02
CA GLY A 113 -7.19 0.59 6.30
C GLY A 113 -6.42 0.51 4.98
N ILE A 114 -7.10 0.68 3.86
CA ILE A 114 -6.54 0.57 2.51
C ILE A 114 -6.70 1.86 1.69
N GLY A 115 -7.36 2.84 2.24
CA GLY A 115 -7.50 4.19 1.67
C GLY A 115 -6.44 5.17 2.19
N SER A 116 -6.76 6.46 2.10
CA SER A 116 -6.02 7.57 2.70
C SER A 116 -6.91 8.32 3.70
N VAL A 117 -6.36 9.34 4.34
CA VAL A 117 -7.16 10.21 5.23
C VAL A 117 -8.23 10.97 4.46
N GLU A 118 -7.90 11.44 3.24
CA GLU A 118 -8.81 12.19 2.37
C GLU A 118 -9.82 11.28 1.64
N LYS A 119 -9.40 10.05 1.35
CA LYS A 119 -10.19 9.02 0.67
C LYS A 119 -10.22 7.76 1.53
N PRO A 120 -10.98 7.76 2.61
CA PRO A 120 -11.02 6.65 3.55
C PRO A 120 -11.65 5.42 2.90
N PHE A 121 -10.98 4.29 3.04
CA PHE A 121 -11.47 3.00 2.61
C PHE A 121 -10.89 1.90 3.50
N SER A 122 -11.69 0.91 3.85
CA SER A 122 -11.26 -0.16 4.74
C SER A 122 -11.75 -1.52 4.27
N LEU A 123 -10.88 -2.51 4.35
CA LEU A 123 -11.26 -3.89 4.22
C LEU A 123 -11.79 -4.38 5.58
N PHE A 124 -13.03 -4.84 5.58
CA PHE A 124 -13.67 -5.45 6.74
C PHE A 124 -13.66 -6.98 6.59
N ILE A 125 -13.13 -7.67 7.57
CA ILE A 125 -13.11 -9.13 7.62
C ILE A 125 -13.88 -9.56 8.87
N PRO A 126 -15.10 -10.08 8.70
CA PRO A 126 -15.89 -10.56 9.83
C PRO A 126 -15.38 -11.92 10.31
N LYS A 127 -15.70 -12.27 11.55
CA LYS A 127 -15.56 -13.60 12.10
C LYS A 127 -14.17 -14.21 11.93
N VAL A 128 -13.12 -13.42 12.24
CA VAL A 128 -11.71 -13.81 11.99
C VAL A 128 -11.26 -15.04 12.79
N ASP A 129 -11.99 -15.46 13.81
CA ASP A 129 -11.69 -16.65 14.61
C ASP A 129 -12.45 -17.91 14.08
N GLU A 130 -13.33 -17.77 13.09
CA GLU A 130 -13.95 -18.89 12.40
C GLU A 130 -13.03 -19.43 11.28
N ALA A 131 -13.30 -20.63 10.80
CA ALA A 131 -12.42 -21.35 9.86
C ALA A 131 -12.07 -20.55 8.60
N ALA A 132 -13.04 -19.83 8.02
CA ALA A 132 -12.81 -18.98 6.84
C ALA A 132 -11.96 -17.76 7.19
N GLY A 133 -12.29 -17.07 8.29
CA GLY A 133 -11.54 -15.91 8.78
C GLY A 133 -10.10 -16.25 9.14
N LEU A 134 -9.87 -17.38 9.81
CA LEU A 134 -8.53 -17.87 10.13
C LEU A 134 -7.70 -18.13 8.88
N LYS A 135 -8.28 -18.73 7.82
CA LYS A 135 -7.60 -18.93 6.54
C LYS A 135 -7.20 -17.60 5.89
N ILE A 136 -8.11 -16.64 5.84
CA ILE A 136 -7.86 -15.31 5.30
C ILE A 136 -6.75 -14.60 6.09
N MET A 137 -6.84 -14.61 7.42
CA MET A 137 -5.84 -13.97 8.28
C MET A 137 -4.47 -14.63 8.18
N SER A 138 -4.42 -15.95 8.07
CA SER A 138 -3.18 -16.69 7.83
C SER A 138 -2.55 -16.30 6.49
N LEU A 139 -3.35 -16.24 5.43
CA LEU A 139 -2.89 -15.81 4.11
C LEU A 139 -2.32 -14.38 4.15
N ILE A 140 -3.06 -13.45 4.77
CA ILE A 140 -2.64 -12.05 4.90
C ILE A 140 -1.31 -11.94 5.66
N LYS A 141 -1.21 -12.57 6.83
CA LYS A 141 0.00 -12.54 7.66
C LYS A 141 1.21 -13.17 6.96
N ASN A 142 1.00 -14.31 6.30
CA ASN A 142 2.11 -15.07 5.72
C ASN A 142 2.61 -14.51 4.39
N ARG A 143 1.76 -13.81 3.61
CA ARG A 143 2.11 -13.36 2.26
C ARG A 143 2.22 -11.85 2.10
N TYR A 144 1.41 -11.08 2.83
CA TYR A 144 1.22 -9.66 2.54
C TYR A 144 1.69 -8.71 3.65
N ILE A 145 1.76 -9.17 4.90
CA ILE A 145 2.18 -8.35 6.02
C ILE A 145 3.44 -8.97 6.63
N SER A 146 4.52 -8.22 6.61
CA SER A 146 5.74 -8.57 7.32
C SER A 146 5.90 -7.70 8.55
N THR A 147 6.35 -8.29 9.65
CA THR A 147 6.87 -7.59 10.83
C THR A 147 8.40 -7.57 10.82
N ASP A 148 9.02 -8.18 9.82
CA ASP A 148 10.46 -8.24 9.64
C ASP A 148 10.90 -7.03 8.80
N GLU A 149 11.64 -6.12 9.42
CA GLU A 149 12.14 -4.90 8.77
C GLU A 149 13.26 -5.20 7.77
N GLU A 150 14.01 -6.27 7.97
CA GLU A 150 15.09 -6.69 7.07
C GLU A 150 14.55 -7.37 5.81
N HIS A 151 13.41 -8.04 5.91
CA HIS A 151 12.78 -8.75 4.82
C HIS A 151 11.33 -8.30 4.60
N PRO A 152 11.09 -7.05 4.19
CA PRO A 152 9.74 -6.53 4.00
C PRO A 152 9.04 -7.30 2.89
N ARG A 153 7.88 -7.87 3.20
CA ARG A 153 7.06 -8.59 2.22
C ARG A 153 6.29 -7.62 1.33
N ARG A 154 5.90 -8.11 0.16
CA ARG A 154 5.00 -7.37 -0.73
C ARG A 154 3.62 -7.29 -0.07
N SER A 155 3.14 -6.09 0.15
CA SER A 155 1.84 -5.86 0.77
C SER A 155 0.71 -5.64 -0.24
N TYR A 156 0.99 -5.64 -1.55
CA TYR A 156 -0.02 -5.46 -2.60
C TYR A 156 -0.83 -6.75 -2.83
N ALA A 157 -2.15 -6.59 -2.85
CA ALA A 157 -3.10 -7.68 -3.06
C ALA A 157 -4.27 -7.23 -3.93
N TYR A 158 -4.93 -8.18 -4.56
CA TYR A 158 -6.26 -8.04 -5.12
C TYR A 158 -7.25 -8.61 -4.11
N VAL A 159 -8.19 -7.80 -3.68
CA VAL A 159 -9.21 -8.17 -2.70
C VAL A 159 -10.56 -8.04 -3.36
N LYS A 160 -11.30 -9.14 -3.45
CA LYS A 160 -12.66 -9.19 -3.99
C LYS A 160 -13.67 -9.22 -2.85
N GLY A 161 -14.71 -8.41 -2.94
CA GLY A 161 -15.77 -8.37 -1.96
C GLY A 161 -16.85 -7.37 -2.31
N GLU A 162 -17.94 -7.43 -1.58
CA GLU A 162 -19.03 -6.46 -1.61
C GLU A 162 -18.56 -5.13 -1.03
N LEU A 163 -18.91 -4.05 -1.69
CA LEU A 163 -18.64 -2.69 -1.24
C LEU A 163 -19.87 -2.14 -0.52
N SER A 164 -19.67 -1.39 0.54
CA SER A 164 -20.76 -0.72 1.23
C SER A 164 -20.32 0.59 1.89
N ILE A 165 -21.24 1.49 2.10
CA ILE A 165 -21.03 2.73 2.85
C ILE A 165 -21.23 2.42 4.34
N TYR A 166 -20.24 2.72 5.15
CA TYR A 166 -20.31 2.52 6.58
C TYR A 166 -20.65 3.84 7.29
N ARG A 167 -21.83 3.90 7.94
CA ARG A 167 -22.33 5.05 8.73
C ARG A 167 -22.41 6.37 7.95
N ASP A 168 -22.89 6.34 6.72
CA ASP A 168 -23.11 7.54 5.88
C ASP A 168 -21.90 8.51 5.83
N LYS A 169 -20.66 7.94 5.84
CA LYS A 169 -19.41 8.72 5.82
C LYS A 169 -18.59 8.39 4.60
#